data_64c8b90af9c35b81754da2bccec90326
#
_entry.id   64c8b90af9c35b81754da2bccec90326
#
_cell.length_a   1.000
_cell.length_b   1.000
_cell.length_c   1.000
_cell.angle_alpha   90.00
_cell.angle_beta   90.00
_cell.angle_gamma   90.00
#
_symmetry.space_group_name_H-M   'P 1'
#
loop_
_entity.id
_entity.type
_entity.pdbx_description
1 polymer ?
#
loop_
_entity_poly.entity_id
_entity_poly.type
_entity_poly.pdbx_seq_one_letter_code
_entity_poly.pdbx_strand_id
1 'polypeptide(L)'
;MRKKRLGVIGVGSAGILALTHFCTWLGNDWDIVSIHNPDKPILGIGESTNGGFVGLLEKGTHFALGHKEDLKELDATLKFGSRFKNWREQTWLNPLLDGNTAIHFNSFNFKDFAYKRLHKHWPQKFKVIEGDVKSLDNYPHKVVVDVDGTKEEFDWVIDCMGYPKDLSSYVQSNCTPVNRCIIHNVKDYDLEYETDHIATPHGWMFGVPLISRKTYGYLFNDNYTTVEEATENMKEILGVDEVDGKEYLFRCYYTPKMIEGRICKCGNLYLRCI
;
A
#
# COMPACT_ATOMS: atom_id res chain seq x y z
N MET A 1 28.82 -13.12 18.30
CA MET A 1 28.75 -12.73 16.85
C MET A 1 27.94 -11.44 16.72
N ARG A 2 28.31 -10.55 15.80
CA ARG A 2 27.51 -9.36 15.47
C ARG A 2 26.16 -9.81 14.91
N LYS A 3 25.05 -9.20 15.38
CA LYS A 3 23.75 -9.38 14.73
C LYS A 3 23.81 -8.87 13.29
N LYS A 4 23.15 -9.57 12.39
CA LYS A 4 22.91 -9.09 11.02
C LYS A 4 21.90 -7.96 11.05
N ARG A 5 21.97 -7.04 10.11
CA ARG A 5 21.06 -5.88 10.01
C ARG A 5 20.34 -5.86 8.67
N LEU A 6 19.01 -5.82 8.72
CA LEU A 6 18.16 -5.59 7.55
C LEU A 6 17.55 -4.20 7.67
N GLY A 7 17.85 -3.33 6.72
CA GLY A 7 17.19 -2.04 6.58
C GLY A 7 15.92 -2.17 5.73
N VAL A 8 14.82 -1.60 6.18
CA VAL A 8 13.60 -1.43 5.36
C VAL A 8 13.32 0.07 5.27
N ILE A 9 13.42 0.61 4.05
CA ILE A 9 13.30 2.06 3.80
C ILE A 9 11.92 2.37 3.28
N GLY A 10 11.23 3.29 3.96
CA GLY A 10 9.85 3.68 3.65
C GLY A 10 8.81 2.91 4.44
N VAL A 11 7.75 3.61 4.84
CA VAL A 11 6.67 3.12 5.74
C VAL A 11 5.29 3.17 5.10
N GLY A 12 5.22 3.18 3.79
CA GLY A 12 3.99 2.86 3.06
C GLY A 12 3.61 1.39 3.26
N SER A 13 2.47 0.95 2.72
CA SER A 13 1.96 -0.42 2.88
C SER A 13 3.01 -1.49 2.58
N ALA A 14 3.82 -1.32 1.52
CA ALA A 14 4.88 -2.27 1.18
C ALA A 14 5.98 -2.38 2.26
N GLY A 15 6.42 -1.23 2.81
CA GLY A 15 7.45 -1.21 3.86
C GLY A 15 6.95 -1.82 5.16
N ILE A 16 5.73 -1.50 5.57
CA ILE A 16 5.12 -2.07 6.79
C ILE A 16 4.93 -3.58 6.64
N LEU A 17 4.51 -4.07 5.47
CA LEU A 17 4.42 -5.51 5.20
C LEU A 17 5.79 -6.19 5.26
N ALA A 18 6.82 -5.57 4.69
CA ALA A 18 8.20 -6.09 4.77
C ALA A 18 8.70 -6.14 6.22
N LEU A 19 8.52 -5.07 7.01
CA LEU A 19 8.88 -5.04 8.43
C LEU A 19 8.17 -6.15 9.21
N THR A 20 6.86 -6.28 9.03
CA THR A 20 6.05 -7.32 9.68
C THR A 20 6.54 -8.71 9.29
N HIS A 21 6.77 -8.95 8.00
CA HIS A 21 7.27 -10.23 7.49
C HIS A 21 8.64 -10.58 8.11
N PHE A 22 9.62 -9.69 8.01
CA PHE A 22 10.96 -10.01 8.47
C PHE A 22 11.10 -10.06 10.00
N CYS A 23 10.32 -9.27 10.75
CA CYS A 23 10.20 -9.43 12.20
C CYS A 23 9.65 -10.81 12.58
N THR A 24 8.70 -11.33 11.81
CA THR A 24 8.08 -12.64 12.07
C THR A 24 9.02 -13.80 11.75
N TRP A 25 9.70 -13.75 10.60
CA TRP A 25 10.35 -14.94 10.04
C TRP A 25 11.87 -15.00 10.21
N LEU A 26 12.57 -13.88 10.37
CA LEU A 26 14.01 -13.91 10.66
C LEU A 26 14.25 -14.24 12.13
N GLY A 27 15.40 -14.87 12.41
CA GLY A 27 15.82 -15.22 13.76
C GLY A 27 16.24 -14.02 14.63
N ASN A 28 16.52 -14.26 15.91
CA ASN A 28 16.94 -13.20 16.85
C ASN A 28 18.40 -12.73 16.62
N ASP A 29 19.10 -13.35 15.69
CA ASP A 29 20.42 -12.93 15.19
C ASP A 29 20.33 -11.77 14.18
N TRP A 30 19.12 -11.26 13.91
CA TRP A 30 18.86 -10.11 13.06
C TRP A 30 18.30 -8.91 13.84
N ASP A 31 18.74 -7.71 13.44
CA ASP A 31 18.07 -6.45 13.73
C ASP A 31 17.31 -6.01 12.47
N ILE A 32 16.02 -5.78 12.60
CA ILE A 32 15.14 -5.29 11.52
C ILE A 32 14.93 -3.81 11.77
N VAL A 33 15.46 -2.97 10.91
CA VAL A 33 15.51 -1.53 11.10
C VAL A 33 14.61 -0.84 10.09
N SER A 34 13.57 -0.19 10.56
CA SER A 34 12.76 0.72 9.76
C SER A 34 13.47 2.07 9.60
N ILE A 35 13.54 2.58 8.37
CA ILE A 35 14.13 3.89 8.07
C ILE A 35 13.10 4.72 7.32
N HIS A 36 12.71 5.87 7.87
CA HIS A 36 11.73 6.75 7.23
C HIS A 36 11.84 8.18 7.70
N ASN A 37 11.43 9.11 6.85
CA ASN A 37 11.22 10.49 7.24
C ASN A 37 9.76 10.66 7.70
N PRO A 38 9.50 11.02 8.98
CA PRO A 38 8.14 11.17 9.52
C PRO A 38 7.35 12.31 8.85
N ASP A 39 8.02 13.30 8.27
CA ASP A 39 7.39 14.44 7.60
C ASP A 39 6.92 14.11 6.17
N LYS A 40 7.34 12.96 5.62
CA LYS A 40 6.88 12.53 4.29
C LYS A 40 5.55 11.81 4.39
N PRO A 41 4.50 12.31 3.70
CA PRO A 41 3.20 11.67 3.72
C PRO A 41 3.27 10.30 3.03
N ILE A 42 2.56 9.33 3.60
CA ILE A 42 2.24 8.08 2.90
C ILE A 42 1.06 8.29 1.97
N LEU A 43 1.07 7.58 0.85
CA LEU A 43 -0.11 7.48 -0.01
C LEU A 43 -1.14 6.58 0.67
N GLY A 44 -2.29 7.14 1.00
CA GLY A 44 -3.38 6.42 1.64
C GLY A 44 -4.68 6.67 0.89
N ILE A 45 -5.24 5.63 0.32
CA ILE A 45 -6.52 5.69 -0.41
C ILE A 45 -7.58 4.85 0.33
N GLY A 46 -7.14 3.87 1.09
CA GLY A 46 -7.89 2.73 1.60
C GLY A 46 -7.49 1.50 0.80
N GLU A 47 -7.10 0.47 1.51
CA GLU A 47 -6.52 -0.72 0.89
C GLU A 47 -7.50 -1.88 0.94
N SER A 48 -7.58 -2.61 -0.16
CA SER A 48 -8.30 -3.87 -0.26
C SER A 48 -7.30 -5.03 -0.30
N THR A 49 -7.53 -6.07 0.50
CA THR A 49 -6.56 -7.14 0.72
C THR A 49 -7.05 -8.52 0.29
N ASN A 50 -6.23 -9.52 0.57
CA ASN A 50 -6.53 -10.95 0.48
C ASN A 50 -6.22 -11.66 1.81
N GLY A 51 -6.57 -12.94 1.92
CA GLY A 51 -6.35 -13.72 3.14
C GLY A 51 -4.87 -13.84 3.55
N GLY A 52 -3.94 -13.80 2.61
CA GLY A 52 -2.50 -13.83 2.91
C GLY A 52 -2.02 -12.62 3.70
N PHE A 53 -2.62 -11.45 3.45
CA PHE A 53 -2.35 -10.25 4.24
C PHE A 53 -2.80 -10.41 5.70
N VAL A 54 -4.03 -10.92 5.92
CA VAL A 54 -4.56 -11.18 7.26
C VAL A 54 -3.67 -12.15 8.01
N GLY A 55 -3.30 -13.29 7.39
CA GLY A 55 -2.41 -14.27 8.01
C GLY A 55 -1.02 -13.73 8.36
N LEU A 56 -0.49 -12.76 7.61
CA LEU A 56 0.76 -12.06 7.95
C LEU A 56 0.56 -11.14 9.17
N LEU A 57 -0.55 -10.39 9.23
CA LEU A 57 -0.86 -9.55 10.38
C LEU A 57 -1.06 -10.36 11.67
N GLU A 58 -1.80 -11.46 11.59
CA GLU A 58 -2.02 -12.35 12.74
C GLU A 58 -0.70 -12.84 13.33
N LYS A 59 0.21 -13.31 12.48
CA LYS A 59 1.51 -13.85 12.91
C LYS A 59 2.47 -12.77 13.39
N GLY A 60 2.52 -11.64 12.69
CA GLY A 60 3.55 -10.63 12.91
C GLY A 60 3.17 -9.55 13.91
N THR A 61 1.88 -9.25 14.03
CA THR A 61 1.38 -8.18 14.89
C THR A 61 0.41 -8.66 15.97
N HIS A 62 0.11 -9.96 16.03
CA HIS A 62 -0.93 -10.53 16.87
C HIS A 62 -2.31 -9.87 16.66
N PHE A 63 -2.55 -9.43 15.43
CA PHE A 63 -3.87 -9.00 14.99
C PHE A 63 -4.86 -10.16 15.11
N ALA A 64 -6.08 -9.88 15.54
CA ALA A 64 -7.13 -10.88 15.58
C ALA A 64 -8.36 -10.39 14.82
N LEU A 65 -8.72 -11.09 13.75
CA LEU A 65 -9.83 -10.71 12.86
C LEU A 65 -11.17 -10.55 13.60
N GLY A 66 -11.40 -11.34 14.65
CA GLY A 66 -12.59 -11.26 15.50
C GLY A 66 -12.54 -10.18 16.58
N HIS A 67 -11.45 -9.45 16.69
CA HIS A 67 -11.24 -8.45 17.73
C HIS A 67 -11.64 -7.06 17.25
N LYS A 68 -12.76 -6.53 17.74
CA LYS A 68 -13.33 -5.26 17.27
C LYS A 68 -12.38 -4.07 17.41
N GLU A 69 -11.57 -4.04 18.46
CA GLU A 69 -10.60 -2.99 18.73
C GLU A 69 -9.49 -2.98 17.68
N ASP A 70 -9.03 -4.15 17.20
CA ASP A 70 -8.02 -4.27 16.17
C ASP A 70 -8.54 -3.73 14.83
N LEU A 71 -9.78 -4.09 14.48
CA LEU A 71 -10.44 -3.56 13.29
C LEU A 71 -10.63 -2.05 13.39
N LYS A 72 -11.07 -1.55 14.56
CA LYS A 72 -11.25 -0.11 14.80
C LYS A 72 -9.93 0.66 14.71
N GLU A 73 -8.84 0.12 15.27
CA GLU A 73 -7.52 0.76 15.23
C GLU A 73 -7.00 0.89 13.80
N LEU A 74 -7.31 -0.09 12.94
CA LEU A 74 -6.99 -0.06 11.51
C LEU A 74 -8.04 0.68 10.66
N ASP A 75 -9.14 1.14 11.25
CA ASP A 75 -10.31 1.65 10.52
C ASP A 75 -10.77 0.63 9.45
N ALA A 76 -10.79 -0.64 9.82
CA ALA A 76 -10.90 -1.76 8.90
C ALA A 76 -12.29 -2.40 8.91
N THR A 77 -12.74 -2.83 7.73
CA THR A 77 -13.93 -3.66 7.57
C THR A 77 -13.53 -5.06 7.08
N LEU A 78 -14.36 -6.05 7.33
CA LEU A 78 -14.21 -7.37 6.73
C LEU A 78 -14.41 -7.27 5.20
N LYS A 79 -13.73 -8.15 4.47
CA LYS A 79 -13.92 -8.26 3.03
C LYS A 79 -14.28 -9.70 2.67
N PHE A 80 -15.42 -9.88 2.02
CA PHE A 80 -15.91 -11.19 1.58
C PHE A 80 -15.82 -11.41 0.08
N GLY A 81 -15.52 -10.36 -0.68
CA GLY A 81 -15.42 -10.48 -2.13
C GLY A 81 -15.19 -9.15 -2.85
N SER A 82 -15.39 -9.23 -4.15
CA SER A 82 -15.40 -8.09 -5.07
C SER A 82 -16.71 -8.07 -5.84
N ARG A 83 -17.36 -6.91 -5.86
CA ARG A 83 -18.62 -6.69 -6.56
C ARG A 83 -18.37 -5.91 -7.84
N PHE A 84 -18.82 -6.45 -8.97
CA PHE A 84 -18.64 -5.87 -10.29
C PHE A 84 -19.96 -5.33 -10.79
N LYS A 85 -20.03 -4.02 -11.05
CA LYS A 85 -21.20 -3.29 -11.53
C LYS A 85 -20.93 -2.75 -12.94
N ASN A 86 -21.91 -2.82 -13.83
CA ASN A 86 -21.89 -2.26 -15.19
C ASN A 86 -20.85 -2.86 -16.17
N TRP A 87 -20.11 -3.88 -15.79
CA TRP A 87 -19.18 -4.59 -16.69
C TRP A 87 -19.90 -5.54 -17.66
N ARG A 88 -21.11 -5.94 -17.27
CA ARG A 88 -22.06 -6.78 -18.03
C ARG A 88 -23.48 -6.33 -17.70
N GLU A 89 -24.47 -6.95 -18.32
CA GLU A 89 -25.89 -6.66 -18.08
C GLU A 89 -26.30 -6.79 -16.60
N GLN A 90 -25.67 -7.69 -15.86
CA GLN A 90 -25.97 -7.93 -14.46
C GLN A 90 -24.76 -7.65 -13.57
N THR A 91 -25.06 -7.10 -12.39
CA THR A 91 -24.08 -7.04 -11.31
C THR A 91 -23.78 -8.45 -10.80
N TRP A 92 -22.50 -8.77 -10.59
CA TRP A 92 -22.13 -10.06 -10.01
C TRP A 92 -21.14 -9.89 -8.86
N LEU A 93 -21.13 -10.86 -7.97
CA LEU A 93 -20.20 -10.97 -6.85
C LEU A 93 -19.16 -12.04 -7.18
N ASN A 94 -17.89 -11.70 -6.99
CA ASN A 94 -16.79 -12.65 -6.96
C ASN A 94 -16.38 -12.86 -5.50
N PRO A 95 -16.86 -13.91 -4.82
CA PRO A 95 -16.55 -14.14 -3.41
C PRO A 95 -15.08 -14.54 -3.23
N LEU A 96 -14.54 -14.30 -2.05
CA LEU A 96 -13.29 -14.92 -1.64
C LEU A 96 -13.51 -16.40 -1.46
N LEU A 97 -12.67 -17.22 -2.13
CA LEU A 97 -12.79 -18.69 -2.10
C LEU A 97 -12.22 -19.25 -0.80
N ASP A 98 -12.67 -20.48 -0.44
CA ASP A 98 -12.12 -21.35 0.60
C ASP A 98 -12.16 -20.80 2.03
N GLY A 99 -13.19 -20.03 2.37
CA GLY A 99 -13.35 -19.47 3.71
C GLY A 99 -12.28 -18.44 4.09
N ASN A 100 -11.48 -18.02 3.14
CA ASN A 100 -10.52 -16.93 3.35
C ASN A 100 -11.26 -15.62 3.59
N THR A 101 -11.01 -15.02 4.74
CA THR A 101 -11.48 -13.67 5.05
C THR A 101 -10.33 -12.69 4.83
N ALA A 102 -10.63 -11.58 4.18
CA ALA A 102 -9.72 -10.46 4.02
C ALA A 102 -10.29 -9.22 4.72
N ILE A 103 -9.59 -8.12 4.63
CA ILE A 103 -10.04 -6.84 5.17
C ILE A 103 -9.83 -5.72 4.16
N HIS A 104 -10.63 -4.68 4.30
CA HIS A 104 -10.26 -3.34 3.85
C HIS A 104 -9.66 -2.61 5.04
N PHE A 105 -8.68 -1.76 4.85
CA PHE A 105 -8.09 -1.00 5.95
C PHE A 105 -7.64 0.38 5.52
N ASN A 106 -7.48 1.26 6.50
CA ASN A 106 -6.97 2.61 6.27
C ASN A 106 -5.43 2.58 6.32
N SER A 107 -4.79 2.82 5.20
CA SER A 107 -3.32 2.82 5.09
C SER A 107 -2.64 3.88 5.96
N PHE A 108 -3.32 4.98 6.30
CA PHE A 108 -2.78 5.97 7.24
C PHE A 108 -2.65 5.42 8.66
N ASN A 109 -3.57 4.56 9.09
CA ASN A 109 -3.54 3.96 10.43
C ASN A 109 -2.54 2.79 10.51
N PHE A 110 -2.14 2.23 9.36
CA PHE A 110 -1.39 0.98 9.30
C PHE A 110 0.01 1.07 9.90
N LYS A 111 0.71 2.19 9.68
CA LYS A 111 2.04 2.40 10.25
C LYS A 111 2.00 2.35 11.78
N ASP A 112 1.15 3.16 12.39
CA ASP A 112 1.09 3.30 13.84
C ASP A 112 0.60 2.01 14.49
N PHE A 113 -0.40 1.35 13.91
CA PHE A 113 -0.86 0.02 14.29
C PHE A 113 0.27 -1.00 14.30
N ALA A 114 1.02 -1.12 13.21
CA ALA A 114 2.10 -2.08 13.08
C ALA A 114 3.27 -1.76 14.02
N TYR A 115 3.70 -0.50 14.10
CA TYR A 115 4.82 -0.10 14.95
C TYR A 115 4.56 -0.38 16.42
N LYS A 116 3.38 -0.02 16.94
CA LYS A 116 2.96 -0.31 18.31
C LYS A 116 3.11 -1.79 18.63
N ARG A 117 2.69 -2.66 17.70
CA ARG A 117 2.76 -4.11 17.88
C ARG A 117 4.15 -4.69 17.65
N LEU A 118 4.89 -4.23 16.66
CA LEU A 118 6.26 -4.66 16.43
C LEU A 118 7.17 -4.31 17.61
N HIS A 119 7.05 -3.11 18.18
CA HIS A 119 7.75 -2.74 19.41
C HIS A 119 7.37 -3.63 20.60
N LYS A 120 6.08 -3.96 20.75
CA LYS A 120 5.61 -4.80 21.85
C LYS A 120 6.07 -6.25 21.73
N HIS A 121 5.97 -6.85 20.54
CA HIS A 121 6.18 -8.29 20.34
C HIS A 121 7.62 -8.64 19.91
N TRP A 122 8.33 -7.69 19.30
CA TRP A 122 9.69 -7.88 18.77
C TRP A 122 10.71 -6.85 19.29
N PRO A 123 10.70 -6.47 20.60
CA PRO A 123 11.50 -5.35 21.12
C PRO A 123 13.00 -5.56 20.96
N GLN A 124 13.46 -6.83 20.93
CA GLN A 124 14.89 -7.18 20.79
C GLN A 124 15.37 -7.17 19.34
N LYS A 125 14.44 -7.04 18.37
CA LYS A 125 14.70 -7.19 16.96
C LYS A 125 14.33 -5.93 16.16
N PHE A 126 13.15 -5.36 16.43
CA PHE A 126 12.62 -4.20 15.71
C PHE A 126 13.22 -2.90 16.21
N LYS A 127 13.72 -2.08 15.29
CA LYS A 127 14.31 -0.75 15.56
C LYS A 127 13.80 0.26 14.54
N VAL A 128 13.88 1.54 14.89
CA VAL A 128 13.46 2.66 14.02
C VAL A 128 14.59 3.68 13.95
N ILE A 129 14.87 4.16 12.75
CA ILE A 129 15.70 5.33 12.47
C ILE A 129 14.83 6.32 11.70
N GLU A 130 14.64 7.49 12.26
CA GLU A 130 13.92 8.59 11.62
C GLU A 130 14.90 9.51 10.91
N GLY A 131 14.61 9.88 9.67
CA GLY A 131 15.41 10.77 8.87
C GLY A 131 15.23 10.57 7.36
N ASP A 132 15.83 11.46 6.60
CA ASP A 132 15.74 11.44 5.14
C ASP A 132 16.91 10.69 4.53
N VAL A 133 16.59 9.63 3.76
CA VAL A 133 17.62 8.87 3.05
C VAL A 133 18.14 9.69 1.87
N LYS A 134 19.43 9.99 1.91
CA LYS A 134 20.15 10.80 0.89
C LYS A 134 20.79 9.92 -0.17
N SER A 135 21.40 8.79 0.22
CA SER A 135 22.01 7.84 -0.70
C SER A 135 21.95 6.40 -0.19
N LEU A 136 22.11 5.46 -1.13
CA LEU A 136 22.26 4.02 -0.92
C LEU A 136 23.50 3.57 -1.67
N ASP A 137 24.57 3.25 -0.93
CA ASP A 137 25.81 2.75 -1.52
C ASP A 137 25.89 1.23 -1.35
N ASN A 138 25.82 0.50 -2.46
CA ASN A 138 25.75 -0.94 -2.50
C ASN A 138 27.17 -1.55 -2.69
N TYR A 139 27.70 -2.18 -1.64
CA TYR A 139 28.98 -2.85 -1.65
C TYR A 139 28.82 -4.39 -1.67
N PRO A 140 29.85 -5.17 -2.03
CA PRO A 140 29.76 -6.63 -2.08
C PRO A 140 29.30 -7.29 -0.76
N HIS A 141 29.63 -6.66 0.38
CA HIS A 141 29.39 -7.26 1.71
C HIS A 141 28.42 -6.46 2.57
N LYS A 142 28.02 -5.26 2.17
CA LYS A 142 27.13 -4.37 2.93
C LYS A 142 26.47 -3.33 2.04
N VAL A 143 25.39 -2.73 2.56
CA VAL A 143 24.82 -1.50 2.04
C VAL A 143 25.08 -0.40 3.06
N VAL A 144 25.54 0.77 2.60
CA VAL A 144 25.64 1.97 3.43
C VAL A 144 24.49 2.90 3.06
N VAL A 145 23.68 3.24 4.04
CA VAL A 145 22.54 4.16 3.90
C VAL A 145 22.94 5.48 4.57
N ASP A 146 22.93 6.57 3.82
CA ASP A 146 23.09 7.90 4.38
C ASP A 146 21.73 8.43 4.83
N VAL A 147 21.56 8.62 6.14
CA VAL A 147 20.36 9.19 6.75
C VAL A 147 20.73 10.53 7.36
N ASP A 148 20.35 11.61 6.70
CA ASP A 148 20.66 12.99 7.12
C ASP A 148 22.15 13.24 7.48
N GLY A 149 23.07 12.66 6.70
CA GLY A 149 24.52 12.75 6.91
C GLY A 149 25.11 11.71 7.85
N THR A 150 24.28 10.90 8.51
CA THR A 150 24.73 9.77 9.33
C THR A 150 24.73 8.49 8.48
N LYS A 151 25.88 7.80 8.44
CA LYS A 151 26.02 6.57 7.66
C LYS A 151 25.70 5.35 8.51
N GLU A 152 24.68 4.62 8.08
CA GLU A 152 24.23 3.37 8.67
C GLU A 152 24.57 2.18 7.78
N GLU A 153 25.11 1.11 8.37
CA GLU A 153 25.51 -0.10 7.64
C GLU A 153 24.49 -1.23 7.82
N PHE A 154 24.13 -1.88 6.71
CA PHE A 154 23.21 -3.01 6.66
C PHE A 154 23.81 -4.19 5.89
N ASP A 155 23.44 -5.41 6.26
CA ASP A 155 23.78 -6.61 5.50
C ASP A 155 22.86 -6.73 4.26
N TRP A 156 21.60 -6.24 4.36
CA TRP A 156 20.62 -6.15 3.28
C TRP A 156 19.71 -4.95 3.46
N VAL A 157 19.16 -4.46 2.35
CA VAL A 157 18.16 -3.37 2.35
C VAL A 157 16.96 -3.77 1.48
N ILE A 158 15.76 -3.56 2.00
CA ILE A 158 14.52 -3.57 1.24
C ILE A 158 14.12 -2.12 1.01
N ASP A 159 14.15 -1.71 -0.24
CA ASP A 159 13.83 -0.34 -0.64
C ASP A 159 12.36 -0.24 -1.02
N CYS A 160 11.58 0.42 -0.17
CA CYS A 160 10.16 0.69 -0.31
C CYS A 160 9.85 2.20 -0.39
N MET A 161 10.76 3.00 -0.92
CA MET A 161 10.64 4.47 -0.97
C MET A 161 9.53 5.00 -1.90
N GLY A 162 8.72 4.13 -2.48
CA GLY A 162 7.56 4.51 -3.29
C GLY A 162 7.91 4.72 -4.76
N TYR A 163 7.53 5.86 -5.34
CA TYR A 163 7.76 6.09 -6.76
C TYR A 163 9.21 6.46 -7.06
N PRO A 164 9.83 5.87 -8.12
CA PRO A 164 11.15 6.29 -8.57
C PRO A 164 11.09 7.72 -9.08
N LYS A 165 12.09 8.52 -8.73
CA LYS A 165 12.23 9.90 -9.21
C LYS A 165 12.60 9.93 -10.70
N ASP A 166 13.35 8.93 -11.15
CA ASP A 166 13.78 8.76 -12.53
C ASP A 166 13.36 7.37 -13.04
N LEU A 167 12.74 7.33 -14.21
CA LEU A 167 12.28 6.13 -14.89
C LEU A 167 13.22 5.65 -16.01
N SER A 168 14.38 6.28 -16.21
CA SER A 168 15.32 5.94 -17.30
C SER A 168 15.80 4.49 -17.25
N SER A 169 15.93 3.90 -16.06
CA SER A 169 16.32 2.51 -15.83
C SER A 169 15.13 1.54 -15.73
N TYR A 170 13.91 2.03 -15.93
CA TYR A 170 12.68 1.25 -15.85
C TYR A 170 12.11 0.96 -17.24
N VAL A 171 11.49 -0.20 -17.37
CA VAL A 171 10.69 -0.51 -18.56
C VAL A 171 9.30 0.11 -18.35
N GLN A 172 8.94 1.04 -19.21
CA GLN A 172 7.62 1.65 -19.22
C GLN A 172 6.67 0.86 -20.11
N SER A 173 5.41 0.71 -19.70
CA SER A 173 4.39 0.05 -20.50
C SER A 173 3.99 0.90 -21.69
N ASN A 174 3.90 0.29 -22.86
CA ASN A 174 3.32 0.91 -24.05
C ASN A 174 1.78 0.92 -24.03
N CYS A 175 1.18 0.16 -23.12
CA CYS A 175 -0.26 0.10 -22.91
C CYS A 175 -0.57 0.66 -21.51
N THR A 176 -1.20 1.82 -21.46
CA THR A 176 -1.63 2.46 -20.23
C THR A 176 -3.13 2.70 -20.35
N PRO A 177 -3.98 1.73 -19.95
CA PRO A 177 -5.44 1.86 -20.09
C PRO A 177 -5.99 3.04 -19.28
N VAL A 178 -5.41 3.29 -18.11
CA VAL A 178 -5.73 4.43 -17.24
C VAL A 178 -4.45 5.02 -16.66
N ASN A 179 -4.36 6.33 -16.52
CA ASN A 179 -3.16 7.02 -16.01
C ASN A 179 -3.46 8.11 -14.98
N ARG A 180 -4.74 8.32 -14.68
CA ARG A 180 -5.19 9.31 -13.68
C ARG A 180 -6.30 8.72 -12.80
N CYS A 181 -6.36 9.18 -11.56
CA CYS A 181 -7.39 8.79 -10.60
C CYS A 181 -7.89 10.02 -9.85
N ILE A 182 -9.22 10.13 -9.69
CA ILE A 182 -9.87 11.11 -8.83
C ILE A 182 -10.40 10.36 -7.61
N ILE A 183 -10.11 10.86 -6.40
CA ILE A 183 -10.56 10.25 -5.15
C ILE A 183 -11.69 11.07 -4.53
N HIS A 184 -12.69 10.36 -4.02
CA HIS A 184 -13.78 10.92 -3.23
C HIS A 184 -14.13 10.02 -2.04
N ASN A 185 -14.47 10.63 -0.90
CA ASN A 185 -14.81 9.94 0.32
C ASN A 185 -16.26 10.21 0.73
N VAL A 186 -17.05 9.16 0.83
CA VAL A 186 -18.43 9.21 1.33
C VAL A 186 -18.43 8.75 2.78
N LYS A 187 -18.89 9.62 3.71
CA LYS A 187 -18.92 9.31 5.14
C LYS A 187 -20.20 8.59 5.57
N ASP A 188 -21.33 9.04 5.01
CA ASP A 188 -22.64 8.46 5.33
C ASP A 188 -22.96 7.40 4.27
N TYR A 189 -22.72 6.14 4.59
CA TYR A 189 -23.00 5.02 3.73
C TYR A 189 -23.39 3.78 4.54
N ASP A 190 -24.16 2.89 3.95
CA ASP A 190 -24.45 1.59 4.54
C ASP A 190 -23.21 0.70 4.49
N LEU A 191 -22.84 0.10 5.63
CA LEU A 191 -21.64 -0.72 5.73
C LEU A 191 -21.73 -1.93 4.79
N GLU A 192 -20.76 -2.03 3.91
CA GLU A 192 -20.61 -3.12 2.95
C GLU A 192 -19.32 -3.91 3.22
N TYR A 193 -19.23 -5.11 2.67
CA TYR A 193 -18.11 -6.03 2.90
C TYR A 193 -17.40 -6.44 1.59
N GLU A 194 -17.78 -5.85 0.48
CA GLU A 194 -17.18 -6.09 -0.82
C GLU A 194 -16.42 -4.86 -1.32
N THR A 195 -15.35 -5.10 -2.08
CA THR A 195 -14.76 -4.04 -2.88
C THR A 195 -15.62 -3.84 -4.12
N ASP A 196 -16.13 -2.63 -4.36
CA ASP A 196 -16.81 -2.32 -5.61
C ASP A 196 -15.81 -2.11 -6.75
N HIS A 197 -16.17 -2.65 -7.93
CA HIS A 197 -15.55 -2.39 -9.22
C HIS A 197 -16.65 -1.99 -10.20
N ILE A 198 -16.71 -0.72 -10.55
CA ILE A 198 -17.80 -0.13 -11.35
C ILE A 198 -17.22 0.28 -12.70
N ALA A 199 -17.72 -0.33 -13.79
CA ALA A 199 -17.39 0.16 -15.11
C ALA A 199 -18.08 1.50 -15.37
N THR A 200 -17.36 2.43 -15.99
CA THR A 200 -17.82 3.77 -16.28
C THR A 200 -17.60 4.09 -17.77
N PRO A 201 -18.26 5.10 -18.35
CA PRO A 201 -18.05 5.48 -19.75
C PRO A 201 -16.60 5.83 -20.09
N HIS A 202 -15.85 6.32 -19.13
CA HIS A 202 -14.50 6.86 -19.34
C HIS A 202 -13.39 6.03 -18.68
N GLY A 203 -13.73 4.90 -18.06
CA GLY A 203 -12.76 4.06 -17.36
C GLY A 203 -13.44 3.12 -16.37
N TRP A 204 -13.02 3.15 -15.12
CA TRP A 204 -13.68 2.36 -14.07
C TRP A 204 -13.46 3.00 -12.70
N MET A 205 -14.30 2.63 -11.74
CA MET A 205 -14.25 3.15 -10.39
C MET A 205 -14.19 2.01 -9.38
N PHE A 206 -13.29 2.11 -8.40
CA PHE A 206 -13.33 1.23 -7.23
C PHE A 206 -14.08 1.90 -6.08
N GLY A 207 -14.64 1.08 -5.18
CA GLY A 207 -15.18 1.52 -3.89
C GLY A 207 -14.66 0.63 -2.77
N VAL A 208 -13.96 1.23 -1.79
CA VAL A 208 -13.37 0.53 -0.63
C VAL A 208 -14.06 0.99 0.64
N PRO A 209 -14.87 0.13 1.29
CA PRO A 209 -15.56 0.46 2.53
C PRO A 209 -14.60 0.37 3.73
N LEU A 210 -14.55 1.42 4.55
CA LEU A 210 -13.85 1.49 5.83
C LEU A 210 -14.86 1.78 6.94
N ILE A 211 -14.52 1.62 8.20
CA ILE A 211 -15.44 1.98 9.31
C ILE A 211 -15.85 3.45 9.24
N SER A 212 -14.90 4.34 8.94
CA SER A 212 -15.12 5.80 8.97
C SER A 212 -15.69 6.40 7.68
N ARG A 213 -15.56 5.70 6.55
CA ARG A 213 -15.95 6.20 5.22
C ARG A 213 -15.90 5.10 4.17
N LYS A 214 -16.54 5.33 3.03
CA LYS A 214 -16.25 4.58 1.80
C LYS A 214 -15.45 5.46 0.85
N THR A 215 -14.28 4.98 0.45
CA THR A 215 -13.41 5.69 -0.50
C THR A 215 -13.65 5.19 -1.90
N TYR A 216 -13.97 6.09 -2.79
CA TYR A 216 -14.10 5.81 -4.22
C TYR A 216 -12.92 6.40 -4.99
N GLY A 217 -12.44 5.66 -5.99
CA GLY A 217 -11.43 6.16 -6.92
C GLY A 217 -11.84 5.92 -8.34
N TYR A 218 -12.00 6.99 -9.11
CA TYR A 218 -12.33 6.97 -10.53
C TYR A 218 -11.04 6.98 -11.34
N LEU A 219 -10.78 5.91 -12.07
CA LEU A 219 -9.59 5.74 -12.90
C LEU A 219 -9.97 5.98 -14.37
N PHE A 220 -9.20 6.83 -15.04
CA PHE A 220 -9.42 7.18 -16.45
C PHE A 220 -8.09 7.49 -17.16
N ASN A 221 -8.15 7.67 -18.49
CA ASN A 221 -7.00 8.05 -19.29
C ASN A 221 -7.16 9.49 -19.77
N ASP A 222 -6.28 10.38 -19.33
CA ASP A 222 -6.35 11.81 -19.63
C ASP A 222 -5.99 12.18 -21.09
N ASN A 223 -5.59 11.20 -21.90
CA ASN A 223 -5.49 11.38 -23.35
C ASN A 223 -6.87 11.34 -24.06
N TYR A 224 -7.91 10.84 -23.39
CA TYR A 224 -9.24 10.62 -23.98
C TYR A 224 -10.36 11.29 -23.20
N THR A 225 -10.14 11.62 -21.92
CA THR A 225 -11.18 12.15 -21.03
C THR A 225 -10.55 13.22 -20.14
N THR A 226 -11.20 14.36 -20.03
CA THR A 226 -10.75 15.43 -19.14
C THR A 226 -11.08 15.12 -17.68
N VAL A 227 -10.41 15.81 -16.76
CA VAL A 227 -10.70 15.71 -15.32
C VAL A 227 -12.13 16.12 -15.02
N GLU A 228 -12.61 17.15 -15.69
CA GLU A 228 -13.97 17.68 -15.54
C GLU A 228 -15.02 16.65 -15.95
N GLU A 229 -14.85 16.00 -17.12
CA GLU A 229 -15.77 14.94 -17.60
C GLU A 229 -15.79 13.75 -16.65
N ALA A 230 -14.63 13.31 -16.18
CA ALA A 230 -14.53 12.22 -15.22
C ALA A 230 -15.16 12.58 -13.87
N THR A 231 -14.99 13.84 -13.41
CA THR A 231 -15.57 14.35 -12.17
C THR A 231 -17.10 14.42 -12.25
N GLU A 232 -17.65 14.96 -13.33
CA GLU A 232 -19.11 15.01 -13.51
C GLU A 232 -19.73 13.61 -13.58
N ASN A 233 -19.09 12.69 -14.30
CA ASN A 233 -19.57 11.31 -14.35
C ASN A 233 -19.47 10.61 -12.98
N MET A 234 -18.44 10.91 -12.18
CA MET A 234 -18.33 10.43 -10.80
C MET A 234 -19.47 10.93 -9.93
N LYS A 235 -19.84 12.21 -10.03
CA LYS A 235 -20.97 12.81 -9.32
C LYS A 235 -22.28 12.11 -9.68
N GLU A 236 -22.54 11.90 -10.97
CA GLU A 236 -23.74 11.19 -11.46
C GLU A 236 -23.83 9.77 -10.88
N ILE A 237 -22.73 9.00 -10.91
CA ILE A 237 -22.71 7.61 -10.43
C ILE A 237 -22.93 7.53 -8.92
N LEU A 238 -22.35 8.46 -8.17
CA LEU A 238 -22.45 8.49 -6.71
C LEU A 238 -23.66 9.23 -6.19
N GLY A 239 -24.36 10.01 -7.03
CA GLY A 239 -25.48 10.86 -6.62
C GLY A 239 -25.08 11.97 -5.66
N VAL A 240 -23.91 12.59 -5.89
CA VAL A 240 -23.36 13.67 -5.04
C VAL A 240 -23.20 14.96 -5.84
N ASP A 241 -23.35 16.10 -5.18
CA ASP A 241 -23.19 17.42 -5.80
C ASP A 241 -21.72 17.83 -5.94
N GLU A 242 -20.86 17.36 -5.02
CA GLU A 242 -19.45 17.71 -4.96
C GLU A 242 -18.56 16.45 -4.78
N VAL A 243 -17.34 16.53 -5.31
CA VAL A 243 -16.30 15.50 -5.18
C VAL A 243 -15.06 16.14 -4.53
N ASP A 244 -14.39 15.43 -3.63
CA ASP A 244 -13.16 15.91 -2.95
C ASP A 244 -12.08 16.34 -3.96
N GLY A 245 -12.09 15.75 -5.17
CA GLY A 245 -11.28 16.16 -6.31
C GLY A 245 -9.78 15.93 -6.15
N LYS A 246 -9.35 15.11 -5.18
CA LYS A 246 -7.94 14.79 -5.02
C LYS A 246 -7.46 13.90 -6.15
N GLU A 247 -6.54 14.42 -6.95
CA GLU A 247 -6.05 13.77 -8.14
C GLU A 247 -4.71 13.05 -7.89
N TYR A 248 -4.55 11.93 -8.58
CA TYR A 248 -3.30 11.19 -8.67
C TYR A 248 -2.98 10.86 -10.11
N LEU A 249 -1.78 11.25 -10.53
CA LEU A 249 -1.21 10.84 -11.82
C LEU A 249 -0.30 9.63 -11.60
N PHE A 250 -0.34 8.65 -12.50
CA PHE A 250 0.51 7.49 -12.42
C PHE A 250 0.95 7.00 -13.79
N ARG A 251 2.04 6.26 -13.80
CA ARG A 251 2.61 5.60 -14.97
C ARG A 251 2.75 4.13 -14.69
N CYS A 252 2.57 3.29 -15.70
CA CYS A 252 2.83 1.86 -15.61
C CYS A 252 4.28 1.58 -15.98
N TYR A 253 5.00 0.93 -15.09
CA TYR A 253 6.42 0.58 -15.26
C TYR A 253 6.82 -0.59 -14.37
N TYR A 254 7.96 -1.18 -14.69
CA TYR A 254 8.64 -2.12 -13.80
C TYR A 254 10.16 -1.98 -13.94
N THR A 255 10.90 -2.35 -12.90
CA THR A 255 12.34 -2.50 -13.00
C THR A 255 12.69 -3.91 -13.48
N PRO A 256 13.58 -4.09 -14.47
CA PRO A 256 14.02 -5.42 -14.89
C PRO A 256 14.86 -6.13 -13.83
N LYS A 257 15.36 -5.38 -12.83
CA LYS A 257 16.17 -5.91 -11.73
C LYS A 257 15.50 -5.57 -10.39
N MET A 258 14.78 -6.52 -9.82
CA MET A 258 14.20 -6.40 -8.48
C MET A 258 15.31 -6.40 -7.41
N ILE A 259 16.30 -7.27 -7.57
CA ILE A 259 17.43 -7.37 -6.64
C ILE A 259 18.69 -6.91 -7.34
N GLU A 260 19.41 -5.98 -6.76
CA GLU A 260 20.69 -5.48 -7.24
C GLU A 260 21.69 -5.49 -6.08
N GLY A 261 22.63 -6.44 -6.16
CA GLY A 261 23.56 -6.73 -5.06
C GLY A 261 22.80 -7.09 -3.78
N ARG A 262 22.80 -6.21 -2.79
CA ARG A 262 22.15 -6.39 -1.47
C ARG A 262 20.95 -5.50 -1.25
N ILE A 263 20.45 -4.88 -2.31
CA ILE A 263 19.25 -4.03 -2.28
C ILE A 263 18.14 -4.74 -3.04
N CYS A 264 16.97 -4.90 -2.40
CA CYS A 264 15.76 -5.40 -3.01
C CYS A 264 14.73 -4.26 -3.13
N LYS A 265 14.31 -3.93 -4.34
CA LYS A 265 13.25 -2.95 -4.61
C LYS A 265 11.88 -3.60 -4.38
N CYS A 266 10.98 -2.92 -3.67
CA CYS A 266 9.67 -3.44 -3.31
C CYS A 266 8.56 -2.39 -3.50
N GLY A 267 7.32 -2.86 -3.66
CA GLY A 267 6.16 -2.00 -3.86
C GLY A 267 6.26 -1.18 -5.14
N ASN A 268 5.83 0.07 -5.11
CA ASN A 268 5.84 0.97 -6.27
C ASN A 268 7.25 1.26 -6.82
N LEU A 269 8.30 1.02 -6.05
CA LEU A 269 9.67 1.15 -6.56
C LEU A 269 10.05 -0.01 -7.50
N TYR A 270 9.44 -1.18 -7.32
CA TYR A 270 9.67 -2.34 -8.18
C TYR A 270 8.76 -2.35 -9.40
N LEU A 271 7.45 -2.24 -9.17
CA LEU A 271 6.43 -2.41 -10.20
C LEU A 271 5.23 -1.51 -9.90
N ARG A 272 4.71 -0.88 -10.91
CA ARG A 272 3.38 -0.31 -10.93
C ARG A 272 2.66 -0.70 -12.21
N CYS A 273 1.60 -1.46 -12.05
CA CYS A 273 0.60 -1.75 -13.07
C CYS A 273 -0.79 -1.49 -12.48
N ILE A 274 -1.67 -0.95 -13.28
CA ILE A 274 -3.07 -0.71 -12.90
C ILE A 274 -3.96 -1.31 -13.97
#